data_de9e4aa09346f47555f4c8658b5fa37c
#
_entry.id   de9e4aa09346f47555f4c8658b5fa37c
#
_cell.length_a   1.000
_cell.length_b   1.000
_cell.length_c   1.000
_cell.angle_alpha   90.00
_cell.angle_beta   90.00
_cell.angle_gamma   90.00
#
_symmetry.space_group_name_H-M   'P 1'
#
loop_
_entity.id
_entity.type
_entity.pdbx_description
1 polymer ?
#
loop_
_entity_poly.entity_id
_entity_poly.type
_entity_poly.pdbx_seq_one_letter_code
_entity_poly.pdbx_strand_id
1 'polypeptide(L)'
;GARQAYNAFVAGLRDELGLAPGAELRSLQKLFDAAAVAVRVPEARAATVDEGFVGRVVEQRRIAALMTQDDCRLLCVIGPGGIGKTSLARRAMDQLASGFADGAVFVPLDDLASAAELGGRIAHELDIALKGASEPMDQVAAALAERHLLLVLDNFEQLVEGARRLETLLGACPRLKLIVTSRVRLALANEWLLPLDGLACPEDEDQDRLEAFDAVRLFVRAAHSVNRDHVGAAEAQAIVDICRLVE
;
A
#
# COMPACT_ATOMS: atom_id res chain seq x y z
N GLY A 1 17.37 20.11 -10.94
CA GLY A 1 16.37 20.47 -9.97
C GLY A 1 16.87 21.50 -8.97
N ALA A 2 16.07 21.80 -7.93
CA ALA A 2 16.34 22.88 -6.95
C ALA A 2 17.73 22.80 -6.28
N ARG A 3 18.20 21.61 -5.96
CA ARG A 3 19.55 21.39 -5.39
C ARG A 3 20.69 21.77 -6.35
N GLN A 4 20.52 21.50 -7.65
CA GLN A 4 21.52 21.91 -8.67
C GLN A 4 21.56 23.41 -8.82
N ALA A 5 20.40 24.07 -8.82
CA ALA A 5 20.29 25.53 -8.87
C ALA A 5 20.92 26.17 -7.63
N TYR A 6 20.67 25.63 -6.43
CA TYR A 6 21.29 26.06 -5.19
C TYR A 6 22.82 25.94 -5.24
N ASN A 7 23.36 24.78 -5.65
CA ASN A 7 24.80 24.55 -5.73
C ASN A 7 25.47 25.47 -6.75
N ALA A 8 24.82 25.71 -7.89
CA ALA A 8 25.31 26.64 -8.90
C ALA A 8 25.35 28.10 -8.38
N PHE A 9 24.29 28.49 -7.66
CA PHE A 9 24.22 29.83 -7.06
C PHE A 9 25.27 30.03 -5.96
N VAL A 10 25.49 29.05 -5.08
CA VAL A 10 26.51 29.11 -4.03
C VAL A 10 27.93 29.13 -4.61
N ALA A 11 28.14 28.38 -5.69
CA ALA A 11 29.43 28.43 -6.42
C ALA A 11 29.67 29.83 -7.02
N GLY A 12 28.68 30.41 -7.71
CA GLY A 12 28.78 31.77 -8.26
C GLY A 12 29.02 32.83 -7.18
N LEU A 13 28.35 32.76 -6.03
CA LEU A 13 28.60 33.66 -4.89
C LEU A 13 30.04 33.62 -4.39
N ARG A 14 30.64 32.42 -4.37
CA ARG A 14 32.01 32.22 -3.90
C ARG A 14 33.03 32.68 -4.96
N ASP A 15 32.79 32.31 -6.22
CA ASP A 15 33.75 32.50 -7.31
C ASP A 15 33.73 33.95 -7.84
N GLU A 16 32.56 34.59 -7.90
CA GLU A 16 32.42 35.95 -8.46
C GLU A 16 32.50 37.05 -7.39
N LEU A 17 32.02 36.79 -6.17
CA LEU A 17 31.88 37.80 -5.13
C LEU A 17 32.75 37.57 -3.89
N GLY A 18 33.39 36.38 -3.79
CA GLY A 18 34.20 36.01 -2.63
C GLY A 18 33.38 35.89 -1.32
N LEU A 19 32.04 35.79 -1.42
CA LEU A 19 31.15 35.78 -0.29
C LEU A 19 30.79 34.36 0.14
N ALA A 20 30.72 34.15 1.45
CA ALA A 20 30.17 32.91 2.01
C ALA A 20 28.63 32.97 2.08
N PRO A 21 27.91 31.83 1.90
CA PRO A 21 26.47 31.78 1.99
C PRO A 21 25.93 32.33 3.34
N GLY A 22 24.96 33.21 3.27
CA GLY A 22 24.29 33.76 4.45
C GLY A 22 23.51 32.71 5.27
N ALA A 23 23.00 33.09 6.44
CA ALA A 23 22.32 32.17 7.37
C ALA A 23 21.08 31.50 6.72
N GLU A 24 20.35 32.20 5.89
CA GLU A 24 19.16 31.71 5.19
C GLU A 24 19.52 30.64 4.13
N LEU A 25 20.58 30.88 3.35
CA LEU A 25 21.09 29.93 2.38
C LEU A 25 21.65 28.68 3.04
N ARG A 26 22.31 28.83 4.20
CA ARG A 26 22.75 27.66 5.00
C ARG A 26 21.57 26.87 5.58
N SER A 27 20.48 27.53 5.90
CA SER A 27 19.24 26.85 6.33
C SER A 27 18.60 26.06 5.20
N LEU A 28 18.59 26.58 3.97
CA LEU A 28 18.17 25.85 2.76
C LEU A 28 19.06 24.63 2.49
N GLN A 29 20.37 24.76 2.67
CA GLN A 29 21.29 23.62 2.54
C GLN A 29 20.97 22.52 3.54
N LYS A 30 20.70 22.88 4.80
CA LYS A 30 20.26 21.90 5.82
C LYS A 30 18.95 21.22 5.47
N LEU A 31 18.02 21.92 4.83
CA LEU A 31 16.78 21.34 4.32
C LEU A 31 17.04 20.37 3.16
N PHE A 32 17.92 20.70 2.23
CA PHE A 32 18.33 19.79 1.15
C PHE A 32 19.12 18.57 1.66
N ASP A 33 19.93 18.74 2.71
CA ASP A 33 20.68 17.65 3.32
C ASP A 33 19.77 16.78 4.21
N ALA A 34 18.74 17.34 4.80
CA ALA A 34 17.70 16.59 5.50
C ALA A 34 16.79 15.79 4.54
N ALA A 35 16.51 16.35 3.35
CA ALA A 35 15.78 15.66 2.29
C ALA A 35 16.58 14.52 1.60
N ALA A 36 17.92 14.52 1.79
CA ALA A 36 18.80 13.44 1.32
C ALA A 36 18.93 12.29 2.32
N VAL A 37 17.92 12.08 3.18
CA VAL A 37 17.81 10.82 3.94
C VAL A 37 17.61 9.71 2.91
N ALA A 38 18.59 8.81 2.82
CA ALA A 38 18.50 7.63 1.98
C ALA A 38 17.30 6.80 2.49
N VAL A 39 16.15 6.94 1.83
CA VAL A 39 15.08 5.98 1.97
C VAL A 39 15.62 4.69 1.38
N ARG A 40 16.07 3.78 2.21
CA ARG A 40 16.27 2.40 1.81
C ARG A 40 14.88 1.83 1.64
N VAL A 41 14.34 1.92 0.44
CA VAL A 41 13.28 0.99 0.06
C VAL A 41 13.92 -0.39 0.19
N PRO A 42 13.44 -1.28 1.06
CA PRO A 42 13.92 -2.65 1.08
C PRO A 42 13.90 -3.12 -0.38
N GLU A 43 15.04 -3.61 -0.90
CA GLU A 43 15.04 -4.22 -2.24
C GLU A 43 13.79 -5.06 -2.31
N ALA A 44 12.93 -4.77 -3.31
CA ALA A 44 11.64 -5.44 -3.44
C ALA A 44 11.93 -6.92 -3.21
N ARG A 45 11.55 -7.40 -2.03
CA ARG A 45 11.72 -8.81 -1.69
C ARG A 45 11.13 -9.50 -2.88
N ALA A 46 11.98 -10.19 -3.64
CA ALA A 46 11.60 -10.85 -4.88
C ALA A 46 10.27 -11.53 -4.56
N ALA A 47 9.22 -11.10 -5.24
CA ALA A 47 7.87 -11.51 -4.93
C ALA A 47 7.92 -13.02 -4.80
N THR A 48 7.86 -13.52 -3.57
CA THR A 48 7.51 -14.91 -3.37
C THR A 48 6.14 -14.97 -4.00
N VAL A 49 6.08 -15.52 -5.22
CA VAL A 49 4.81 -15.83 -5.87
C VAL A 49 4.03 -16.53 -4.78
N ASP A 50 3.06 -15.82 -4.20
CA ASP A 50 2.18 -16.43 -3.21
C ASP A 50 1.38 -17.48 -3.99
N GLU A 51 1.98 -18.68 -4.07
CA GLU A 51 1.33 -19.84 -4.69
C GLU A 51 -0.03 -20.14 -4.04
N GLY A 52 -0.33 -19.40 -2.95
CA GLY A 52 -1.50 -19.48 -2.11
C GLY A 52 -2.70 -18.62 -2.52
N PHE A 53 -2.52 -17.60 -3.32
CA PHE A 53 -3.61 -16.71 -3.68
C PHE A 53 -4.54 -17.35 -4.73
N VAL A 54 -5.86 -17.39 -4.43
CA VAL A 54 -6.87 -17.99 -5.30
C VAL A 54 -7.86 -16.93 -5.75
N GLY A 55 -8.14 -16.87 -7.04
CA GLY A 55 -9.21 -16.05 -7.62
C GLY A 55 -8.92 -14.55 -7.67
N ARG A 56 -10.00 -13.77 -7.55
CA ARG A 56 -9.95 -12.30 -7.56
C ARG A 56 -9.29 -11.68 -8.80
N VAL A 57 -9.35 -12.38 -9.94
CA VAL A 57 -8.69 -11.93 -11.17
C VAL A 57 -9.28 -10.62 -11.68
N VAL A 58 -10.59 -10.43 -11.50
CA VAL A 58 -11.31 -9.21 -11.92
C VAL A 58 -10.85 -8.03 -11.07
N GLU A 59 -10.81 -8.20 -9.76
CA GLU A 59 -10.39 -7.18 -8.82
C GLU A 59 -8.92 -6.82 -8.99
N GLN A 60 -8.03 -7.80 -9.20
CA GLN A 60 -6.62 -7.57 -9.49
C GLN A 60 -6.45 -6.71 -10.75
N ARG A 61 -7.15 -7.06 -11.85
CA ARG A 61 -7.13 -6.27 -13.09
C ARG A 61 -7.68 -4.86 -12.88
N ARG A 62 -8.73 -4.72 -12.07
CA ARG A 62 -9.31 -3.42 -11.76
C ARG A 62 -8.36 -2.55 -10.96
N ILE A 63 -7.67 -3.10 -9.94
CA ILE A 63 -6.63 -2.39 -9.18
C ILE A 63 -5.52 -1.94 -10.13
N ALA A 64 -5.02 -2.84 -10.98
CA ALA A 64 -3.96 -2.51 -11.94
C ALA A 64 -4.38 -1.38 -12.88
N ALA A 65 -5.59 -1.45 -13.45
CA ALA A 65 -6.12 -0.42 -14.34
C ALA A 65 -6.29 0.94 -13.63
N LEU A 66 -6.74 0.96 -12.37
CA LEU A 66 -6.89 2.18 -11.59
C LEU A 66 -5.52 2.77 -11.22
N MET A 67 -4.57 1.94 -10.80
CA MET A 67 -3.24 2.41 -10.40
C MET A 67 -2.39 2.93 -11.58
N THR A 68 -2.77 2.66 -12.82
CA THR A 68 -2.13 3.29 -14.01
C THR A 68 -2.69 4.66 -14.34
N GLN A 69 -3.85 5.06 -13.81
CA GLN A 69 -4.47 6.36 -14.06
C GLN A 69 -3.80 7.43 -13.19
N ASP A 70 -3.46 8.59 -13.75
CA ASP A 70 -2.76 9.66 -13.02
C ASP A 70 -3.63 10.30 -11.93
N ASP A 71 -4.94 10.34 -12.11
CA ASP A 71 -5.92 10.87 -11.17
C ASP A 71 -6.25 9.92 -10.02
N CYS A 72 -6.02 8.62 -10.18
CA CYS A 72 -6.20 7.64 -9.12
C CYS A 72 -4.92 7.54 -8.27
N ARG A 73 -4.87 8.32 -7.21
CA ARG A 73 -3.73 8.34 -6.28
C ARG A 73 -4.03 7.72 -4.92
N LEU A 74 -5.30 7.52 -4.59
CA LEU A 74 -5.78 6.87 -3.37
C LEU A 74 -6.87 5.87 -3.73
N LEU A 75 -6.55 4.60 -3.67
CA LEU A 75 -7.50 3.50 -3.85
C LEU A 75 -7.77 2.83 -2.51
N CYS A 76 -9.03 2.82 -2.09
CA CYS A 76 -9.48 2.15 -0.89
C CYS A 76 -10.20 0.84 -1.24
N VAL A 77 -9.63 -0.28 -0.82
CA VAL A 77 -10.23 -1.61 -0.92
C VAL A 77 -11.07 -1.83 0.34
N ILE A 78 -12.38 -1.83 0.20
CA ILE A 78 -13.33 -1.89 1.31
C ILE A 78 -14.08 -3.21 1.34
N GLY A 79 -14.40 -3.70 2.53
CA GLY A 79 -15.20 -4.92 2.73
C GLY A 79 -15.11 -5.47 4.14
N PRO A 80 -15.92 -6.48 4.47
CA PRO A 80 -15.95 -7.10 5.80
C PRO A 80 -14.59 -7.67 6.24
N GLY A 81 -14.46 -7.96 7.53
CA GLY A 81 -13.31 -8.70 8.05
C GLY A 81 -13.22 -10.09 7.43
N GLY A 82 -12.00 -10.57 7.14
CA GLY A 82 -11.81 -11.92 6.58
C GLY A 82 -12.04 -12.06 5.07
N ILE A 83 -12.60 -11.06 4.37
CA ILE A 83 -12.95 -11.13 2.95
C ILE A 83 -11.75 -11.22 1.99
N GLY A 84 -10.51 -11.11 2.50
CA GLY A 84 -9.29 -11.20 1.70
C GLY A 84 -8.71 -9.87 1.21
N LYS A 85 -9.06 -8.72 1.83
CA LYS A 85 -8.54 -7.39 1.45
C LYS A 85 -7.01 -7.33 1.51
N THR A 86 -6.42 -7.76 2.62
CA THR A 86 -4.98 -7.79 2.84
C THR A 86 -4.26 -8.65 1.80
N SER A 87 -4.77 -9.85 1.52
CA SER A 87 -4.19 -10.76 0.53
C SER A 87 -4.27 -10.17 -0.88
N LEU A 88 -5.41 -9.55 -1.25
CA LEU A 88 -5.58 -8.88 -2.53
C LEU A 88 -4.62 -7.68 -2.66
N ALA A 89 -4.50 -6.85 -1.61
CA ALA A 89 -3.62 -5.69 -1.61
C ALA A 89 -2.14 -6.07 -1.72
N ARG A 90 -1.69 -7.13 -1.02
CA ARG A 90 -0.33 -7.67 -1.15
C ARG A 90 -0.08 -8.19 -2.57
N ARG A 91 -1.02 -8.97 -3.12
CA ARG A 91 -0.91 -9.48 -4.48
C ARG A 91 -0.85 -8.36 -5.52
N ALA A 92 -1.67 -7.33 -5.36
CA ALA A 92 -1.64 -6.15 -6.22
C ALA A 92 -0.32 -5.38 -6.09
N MET A 93 0.20 -5.22 -4.88
CA MET A 93 1.51 -4.61 -4.63
C MET A 93 2.63 -5.33 -5.40
N ASP A 94 2.69 -6.66 -5.29
CA ASP A 94 3.72 -7.46 -5.98
C ASP A 94 3.65 -7.31 -7.50
N GLN A 95 2.44 -7.27 -8.07
CA GLN A 95 2.22 -7.11 -9.51
C GLN A 95 2.57 -5.71 -10.01
N LEU A 96 2.36 -4.69 -9.17
CA LEU A 96 2.50 -3.29 -9.55
C LEU A 96 3.90 -2.72 -9.23
N ALA A 97 4.66 -3.36 -8.35
CA ALA A 97 5.93 -2.83 -7.82
C ALA A 97 6.91 -2.41 -8.92
N SER A 98 7.00 -3.16 -10.02
CA SER A 98 7.89 -2.82 -11.14
C SER A 98 7.48 -1.57 -11.92
N GLY A 99 6.23 -1.11 -11.77
CA GLY A 99 5.73 0.13 -12.37
C GLY A 99 6.14 1.39 -11.59
N PHE A 100 6.66 1.25 -10.38
CA PHE A 100 7.07 2.35 -9.52
C PHE A 100 8.60 2.39 -9.40
N ALA A 101 9.20 3.50 -9.81
CA ALA A 101 10.67 3.62 -9.87
C ALA A 101 11.34 3.44 -8.49
N ASP A 102 10.65 3.83 -7.42
CA ASP A 102 11.09 3.66 -6.04
C ASP A 102 10.39 2.45 -5.37
N GLY A 103 9.76 1.56 -6.15
CA GLY A 103 9.19 0.30 -5.68
C GLY A 103 7.84 0.43 -5.00
N ALA A 104 7.51 -0.58 -4.18
CA ALA A 104 6.28 -0.66 -3.41
C ALA A 104 6.58 -1.13 -1.99
N VAL A 105 5.88 -0.58 -0.99
CA VAL A 105 6.08 -0.91 0.42
C VAL A 105 4.74 -1.20 1.09
N PHE A 106 4.71 -2.28 1.86
CA PHE A 106 3.57 -2.68 2.67
C PHE A 106 3.73 -2.18 4.10
N VAL A 107 2.70 -1.53 4.62
CA VAL A 107 2.67 -0.92 5.95
C VAL A 107 1.49 -1.49 6.73
N PRO A 108 1.71 -2.44 7.65
CA PRO A 108 0.66 -2.96 8.52
C PRO A 108 0.32 -1.93 9.60
N LEU A 109 -0.97 -1.74 9.88
CA LEU A 109 -1.48 -0.73 10.82
C LEU A 109 -2.32 -1.34 11.95
N ASP A 110 -2.42 -2.65 12.02
CA ASP A 110 -3.29 -3.39 12.93
C ASP A 110 -2.95 -3.21 14.43
N ASP A 111 -1.70 -2.89 14.74
CA ASP A 111 -1.21 -2.67 16.10
C ASP A 111 -1.13 -1.18 16.50
N LEU A 112 -1.51 -0.24 15.62
CA LEU A 112 -1.49 1.18 15.95
C LEU A 112 -2.71 1.57 16.81
N ALA A 113 -2.44 2.26 17.92
CA ALA A 113 -3.47 2.73 18.82
C ALA A 113 -4.08 4.08 18.36
N SER A 114 -3.35 4.87 17.57
CA SER A 114 -3.80 6.19 17.15
C SER A 114 -3.23 6.63 15.81
N ALA A 115 -3.94 7.53 15.14
CA ALA A 115 -3.49 8.15 13.89
C ALA A 115 -2.21 9.01 14.05
N ALA A 116 -1.83 9.38 15.27
CA ALA A 116 -0.57 10.10 15.52
C ALA A 116 0.66 9.23 15.23
N GLU A 117 0.52 7.91 15.36
CA GLU A 117 1.59 6.94 15.16
C GLU A 117 1.83 6.60 13.68
N LEU A 118 0.90 6.96 12.79
CA LEU A 118 0.94 6.63 11.36
C LEU A 118 2.24 7.08 10.69
N GLY A 119 2.69 8.32 10.93
CA GLY A 119 3.95 8.82 10.36
C GLY A 119 5.18 8.03 10.83
N GLY A 120 5.21 7.65 12.12
CA GLY A 120 6.26 6.82 12.68
C GLY A 120 6.30 5.41 12.07
N ARG A 121 5.13 4.80 11.86
CA ARG A 121 5.01 3.48 11.22
C ARG A 121 5.47 3.53 9.76
N ILE A 122 5.02 4.50 8.98
CA ILE A 122 5.46 4.65 7.59
C ILE A 122 6.98 4.89 7.54
N ALA A 123 7.52 5.74 8.44
CA ALA A 123 8.95 5.97 8.53
C ALA A 123 9.74 4.69 8.84
N HIS A 124 9.21 3.86 9.75
CA HIS A 124 9.83 2.57 10.10
C HIS A 124 9.89 1.62 8.90
N GLU A 125 8.78 1.43 8.20
CA GLU A 125 8.71 0.50 7.04
C GLU A 125 9.55 0.99 5.84
N LEU A 126 9.81 2.30 5.77
CA LEU A 126 10.65 2.93 4.74
C LEU A 126 12.09 3.14 5.17
N ASP A 127 12.48 2.71 6.37
CA ASP A 127 13.80 2.93 6.96
C ASP A 127 14.20 4.43 6.96
N ILE A 128 13.21 5.31 7.21
CA ILE A 128 13.43 6.75 7.32
C ILE A 128 13.85 7.09 8.75
N ALA A 129 15.07 7.59 8.93
CA ALA A 129 15.54 8.05 10.23
C ALA A 129 14.86 9.36 10.63
N LEU A 130 13.92 9.31 11.56
CA LEU A 130 13.28 10.49 12.12
C LEU A 130 14.26 11.28 13.01
N LYS A 131 14.29 12.61 12.88
CA LYS A 131 15.23 13.48 13.59
C LYS A 131 14.53 14.65 14.25
N GLY A 132 14.97 15.01 15.45
CA GLY A 132 14.50 16.20 16.16
C GLY A 132 13.06 16.08 16.63
N ALA A 133 12.42 17.25 16.82
CA ALA A 133 11.07 17.38 17.36
C ALA A 133 9.99 17.62 16.28
N SER A 134 10.34 17.55 14.99
CA SER A 134 9.38 17.71 13.91
C SER A 134 8.41 16.53 13.85
N GLU A 135 7.19 16.80 13.45
CA GLU A 135 6.14 15.78 13.35
C GLU A 135 6.56 14.66 12.38
N PRO A 136 6.44 13.38 12.76
CA PRO A 136 6.89 12.25 11.93
C PRO A 136 6.30 12.25 10.51
N MET A 137 5.04 12.63 10.35
CA MET A 137 4.38 12.65 9.04
C MET A 137 4.99 13.71 8.11
N ASP A 138 5.39 14.87 8.65
CA ASP A 138 6.04 15.92 7.85
C ASP A 138 7.42 15.46 7.36
N GLN A 139 8.15 14.72 8.18
CA GLN A 139 9.44 14.15 7.79
C GLN A 139 9.28 13.07 6.72
N VAL A 140 8.25 12.22 6.84
CA VAL A 140 7.89 11.25 5.81
C VAL A 140 7.54 11.96 4.51
N ALA A 141 6.68 12.99 4.56
CA ALA A 141 6.30 13.77 3.38
C ALA A 141 7.51 14.39 2.68
N ALA A 142 8.44 14.98 3.45
CA ALA A 142 9.68 15.54 2.91
C ALA A 142 10.59 14.47 2.25
N ALA A 143 10.68 13.29 2.84
CA ALA A 143 11.47 12.18 2.31
C ALA A 143 10.86 11.58 1.03
N LEU A 144 9.53 11.62 0.89
CA LEU A 144 8.79 11.05 -0.24
C LEU A 144 8.43 12.06 -1.34
N ALA A 145 8.71 13.36 -1.16
CA ALA A 145 8.24 14.43 -2.04
C ALA A 145 8.49 14.21 -3.54
N GLU A 146 9.64 13.60 -3.90
CA GLU A 146 10.02 13.33 -5.29
C GLU A 146 9.96 11.83 -5.65
N ARG A 147 9.53 10.97 -4.73
CA ARG A 147 9.53 9.51 -4.92
C ARG A 147 8.34 9.05 -5.74
N HIS A 148 8.60 8.15 -6.68
CA HIS A 148 7.57 7.43 -7.41
C HIS A 148 7.35 6.06 -6.75
N LEU A 149 6.55 6.06 -5.70
CA LEU A 149 6.40 4.94 -4.76
C LEU A 149 4.93 4.54 -4.62
N LEU A 150 4.68 3.24 -4.46
CA LEU A 150 3.41 2.70 -4.02
C LEU A 150 3.48 2.35 -2.54
N LEU A 151 2.61 2.93 -1.71
CA LEU A 151 2.40 2.49 -0.34
C LEU A 151 1.10 1.70 -0.22
N VAL A 152 1.15 0.55 0.43
CA VAL A 152 -0.02 -0.25 0.77
C VAL A 152 -0.22 -0.19 2.27
N LEU A 153 -1.27 0.51 2.70
CA LEU A 153 -1.63 0.71 4.11
C LEU A 153 -2.73 -0.28 4.48
N ASP A 154 -2.42 -1.25 5.33
CA ASP A 154 -3.35 -2.34 5.65
C ASP A 154 -4.03 -2.14 7.01
N ASN A 155 -5.34 -2.44 7.10
CA ASN A 155 -6.17 -2.31 8.31
C ASN A 155 -6.34 -0.87 8.81
N PHE A 156 -6.70 0.05 7.93
CA PHE A 156 -6.83 1.48 8.23
C PHE A 156 -8.09 1.82 9.06
N GLU A 157 -9.02 0.91 9.25
CA GLU A 157 -10.31 1.15 9.91
C GLU A 157 -10.22 1.75 11.32
N GLN A 158 -9.14 1.51 12.05
CA GLN A 158 -8.92 2.08 13.38
C GLN A 158 -8.40 3.52 13.33
N LEU A 159 -7.92 3.97 12.18
CA LEU A 159 -7.26 5.26 11.99
C LEU A 159 -8.08 6.24 11.14
N VAL A 160 -9.35 5.96 10.87
CA VAL A 160 -10.20 6.75 9.94
C VAL A 160 -10.28 8.22 10.34
N GLU A 161 -10.29 8.54 11.64
CA GLU A 161 -10.27 9.92 12.13
C GLU A 161 -9.02 10.69 11.67
N GLY A 162 -7.92 9.99 11.44
CA GLY A 162 -6.67 10.54 10.93
C GLY A 162 -6.51 10.50 9.41
N ALA A 163 -7.53 10.08 8.66
CA ALA A 163 -7.45 9.88 7.22
C ALA A 163 -7.02 11.14 6.45
N ARG A 164 -7.34 12.33 6.95
CA ARG A 164 -6.89 13.61 6.37
C ARG A 164 -5.37 13.76 6.31
N ARG A 165 -4.61 13.02 7.13
CA ARG A 165 -3.15 12.99 7.05
C ARG A 165 -2.67 12.40 5.73
N LEU A 166 -3.45 11.48 5.13
CA LEU A 166 -3.17 10.91 3.81
C LEU A 166 -3.36 11.96 2.69
N GLU A 167 -4.37 12.84 2.82
CA GLU A 167 -4.55 13.95 1.86
C GLU A 167 -3.35 14.91 1.91
N THR A 168 -2.90 15.26 3.12
CA THR A 168 -1.71 16.10 3.32
C THR A 168 -0.47 15.44 2.70
N LEU A 169 -0.25 14.16 2.96
CA LEU A 169 0.85 13.38 2.40
C LEU A 169 0.81 13.36 0.87
N LEU A 170 -0.36 13.05 0.29
CA LEU A 170 -0.55 13.04 -1.16
C LEU A 170 -0.38 14.43 -1.78
N GLY A 171 -0.78 15.49 -1.07
CA GLY A 171 -0.57 16.88 -1.49
C GLY A 171 0.91 17.25 -1.59
N ALA A 172 1.73 16.76 -0.64
CA ALA A 172 3.17 17.01 -0.61
C ALA A 172 3.97 16.10 -1.56
N CYS A 173 3.44 14.93 -1.94
CA CYS A 173 4.13 13.89 -2.70
C CYS A 173 3.38 13.60 -4.01
N PRO A 174 3.58 14.36 -5.10
CA PRO A 174 2.77 14.27 -6.32
C PRO A 174 2.87 12.93 -7.05
N ARG A 175 3.94 12.18 -6.86
CA ARG A 175 4.18 10.88 -7.52
C ARG A 175 3.90 9.67 -6.60
N LEU A 176 3.44 9.92 -5.38
CA LEU A 176 3.05 8.87 -4.44
C LEU A 176 1.65 8.36 -4.79
N LYS A 177 1.46 7.04 -4.75
CA LYS A 177 0.16 6.39 -4.81
C LYS A 177 -0.06 5.51 -3.58
N LEU A 178 -1.31 5.44 -3.15
CA LEU A 178 -1.74 4.68 -1.98
C LEU A 178 -2.78 3.63 -2.37
N ILE A 179 -2.60 2.42 -1.86
CA ILE A 179 -3.68 1.42 -1.73
C ILE A 179 -3.93 1.28 -0.24
N VAL A 180 -5.17 1.45 0.17
CA VAL A 180 -5.58 1.33 1.57
C VAL A 180 -6.60 0.21 1.71
N THR A 181 -6.43 -0.69 2.67
CA THR A 181 -7.47 -1.64 3.02
C THR A 181 -8.21 -1.16 4.27
N SER A 182 -9.53 -1.25 4.24
CA SER A 182 -10.36 -0.83 5.38
C SER A 182 -11.71 -1.56 5.37
N ARG A 183 -12.39 -1.62 6.51
CA ARG A 183 -13.79 -2.08 6.57
C ARG A 183 -14.78 -1.00 6.16
N VAL A 184 -14.37 0.25 6.25
CA VAL A 184 -15.20 1.41 5.94
C VAL A 184 -14.44 2.37 5.02
N ARG A 185 -15.19 3.21 4.30
CA ARG A 185 -14.60 4.27 3.49
C ARG A 185 -13.89 5.32 4.35
N LEU A 186 -12.85 5.95 3.82
CA LEU A 186 -12.11 7.01 4.51
C LEU A 186 -12.82 8.37 4.44
N ALA A 187 -13.80 8.51 3.54
CA ALA A 187 -14.56 9.74 3.27
C ALA A 187 -13.67 10.93 2.85
N LEU A 188 -12.62 10.67 2.07
CA LEU A 188 -11.73 11.66 1.49
C LEU A 188 -12.20 12.08 0.08
N ALA A 189 -11.91 13.33 -0.32
CA ALA A 189 -12.44 13.89 -1.56
C ALA A 189 -11.97 13.16 -2.84
N ASN A 190 -10.73 12.65 -2.83
CA ASN A 190 -10.11 11.98 -3.97
C ASN A 190 -9.95 10.46 -3.75
N GLU A 191 -10.81 9.88 -2.93
CA GLU A 191 -10.83 8.46 -2.63
C GLU A 191 -11.53 7.68 -3.74
N TRP A 192 -10.81 6.75 -4.37
CA TRP A 192 -11.40 5.75 -5.26
C TRP A 192 -11.75 4.51 -4.46
N LEU A 193 -12.94 3.97 -4.66
CA LEU A 193 -13.43 2.83 -3.90
C LEU A 193 -13.44 1.56 -4.75
N LEU A 194 -12.91 0.49 -4.17
CA LEU A 194 -13.06 -0.88 -4.68
C LEU A 194 -13.76 -1.72 -3.58
N PRO A 195 -15.09 -1.83 -3.65
CA PRO A 195 -15.80 -2.76 -2.78
C PRO A 195 -15.38 -4.19 -3.10
N LEU A 196 -15.17 -4.98 -2.06
CA LEU A 196 -14.81 -6.39 -2.15
C LEU A 196 -15.94 -7.22 -1.55
N ASP A 197 -16.62 -7.98 -2.40
CA ASP A 197 -17.67 -8.92 -2.01
C ASP A 197 -17.09 -10.30 -1.75
N GLY A 198 -17.89 -11.26 -1.27
CA GLY A 198 -17.53 -12.67 -1.11
C GLY A 198 -16.99 -13.28 -2.40
N LEU A 199 -16.29 -14.40 -2.30
CA LEU A 199 -15.95 -15.20 -3.48
C LEU A 199 -17.21 -15.87 -3.99
N ALA A 200 -17.34 -15.94 -5.33
CA ALA A 200 -18.47 -16.65 -5.92
C ALA A 200 -18.55 -18.09 -5.39
N CYS A 201 -19.69 -18.43 -4.81
CA CYS A 201 -20.04 -19.76 -4.34
C CYS A 201 -20.92 -20.48 -5.36
N PRO A 202 -20.83 -21.82 -5.47
CA PRO A 202 -21.69 -22.59 -6.36
C PRO A 202 -23.14 -22.59 -5.85
N GLU A 203 -24.10 -22.54 -6.78
CA GLU A 203 -25.51 -22.79 -6.52
C GLU A 203 -25.81 -24.30 -6.60
N ASP A 204 -27.04 -24.71 -6.23
CA ASP A 204 -27.42 -26.14 -6.16
C ASP A 204 -27.32 -26.86 -7.53
N GLU A 205 -27.40 -26.11 -8.62
CA GLU A 205 -27.31 -26.63 -10.00
C GLU A 205 -25.88 -26.82 -10.49
N ASP A 206 -24.86 -26.34 -9.76
CA ASP A 206 -23.47 -26.29 -10.18
C ASP A 206 -22.62 -27.48 -9.68
N GLN A 207 -23.24 -28.55 -9.19
CA GLN A 207 -22.55 -29.69 -8.55
C GLN A 207 -21.46 -30.33 -9.42
N ASP A 208 -21.61 -30.29 -10.74
CA ASP A 208 -20.64 -30.86 -11.69
C ASP A 208 -19.43 -29.94 -11.95
N ARG A 209 -19.42 -28.72 -11.42
CA ARG A 209 -18.40 -27.70 -11.71
C ARG A 209 -17.82 -27.02 -10.47
N LEU A 210 -17.84 -27.67 -9.35
CA LEU A 210 -17.42 -27.08 -8.06
C LEU A 210 -16.01 -26.48 -8.09
N GLU A 211 -15.09 -27.12 -8.77
CA GLU A 211 -13.70 -26.64 -8.89
C GLU A 211 -13.56 -25.35 -9.72
N ALA A 212 -14.59 -24.94 -10.45
CA ALA A 212 -14.60 -23.68 -11.18
C ALA A 212 -14.77 -22.46 -10.25
N PHE A 213 -15.29 -22.68 -9.04
CA PHE A 213 -15.57 -21.63 -8.06
C PHE A 213 -14.37 -21.35 -7.17
N ASP A 214 -14.00 -20.08 -7.07
CA ASP A 214 -12.84 -19.66 -6.30
C ASP A 214 -13.01 -19.90 -4.79
N ALA A 215 -14.23 -19.85 -4.25
CA ALA A 215 -14.53 -20.18 -2.86
C ALA A 215 -14.17 -21.65 -2.57
N VAL A 216 -14.59 -22.57 -3.44
CA VAL A 216 -14.29 -24.00 -3.33
C VAL A 216 -12.80 -24.26 -3.46
N ARG A 217 -12.14 -23.65 -4.44
CA ARG A 217 -10.68 -23.78 -4.65
C ARG A 217 -9.88 -23.30 -3.44
N LEU A 218 -10.30 -22.17 -2.84
CA LEU A 218 -9.69 -21.64 -1.62
C LEU A 218 -9.88 -22.60 -0.44
N PHE A 219 -11.10 -23.12 -0.26
CA PHE A 219 -11.41 -24.07 0.81
C PHE A 219 -10.60 -25.37 0.67
N VAL A 220 -10.62 -25.99 -0.51
CA VAL A 220 -9.87 -27.24 -0.78
C VAL A 220 -8.39 -27.05 -0.51
N ARG A 221 -7.84 -25.93 -0.93
CA ARG A 221 -6.44 -25.60 -0.67
C ARG A 221 -6.14 -25.42 0.81
N ALA A 222 -6.99 -24.69 1.55
CA ALA A 222 -6.85 -24.54 3.00
C ALA A 222 -6.94 -25.88 3.71
N ALA A 223 -7.87 -26.75 3.32
CA ALA A 223 -8.03 -28.09 3.85
C ALA A 223 -6.78 -28.95 3.61
N HIS A 224 -6.21 -28.92 2.40
CA HIS A 224 -4.98 -29.65 2.06
C HIS A 224 -3.74 -29.17 2.84
N SER A 225 -3.73 -27.90 3.30
CA SER A 225 -2.63 -27.40 4.14
C SER A 225 -2.67 -27.95 5.57
N VAL A 226 -3.86 -28.35 6.04
CA VAL A 226 -4.07 -28.89 7.40
C VAL A 226 -4.04 -30.41 7.40
N ASN A 227 -4.68 -31.03 6.41
CA ASN A 227 -4.72 -32.50 6.29
C ASN A 227 -4.52 -32.89 4.81
N ARG A 228 -3.52 -33.73 4.53
CA ARG A 228 -3.17 -34.18 3.18
C ARG A 228 -4.05 -35.30 2.67
N ASP A 229 -4.91 -35.88 3.49
CA ASP A 229 -5.83 -36.92 3.11
C ASP A 229 -6.98 -36.35 2.27
N HIS A 230 -7.35 -37.07 1.23
CA HIS A 230 -8.25 -36.65 0.15
C HIS A 230 -9.55 -36.00 0.65
N VAL A 231 -9.85 -34.81 0.15
CA VAL A 231 -11.20 -34.26 0.08
C VAL A 231 -11.88 -35.00 -1.10
N GLY A 232 -12.68 -36.02 -0.81
CA GLY A 232 -13.34 -36.85 -1.83
C GLY A 232 -14.61 -36.20 -2.37
N ALA A 233 -15.11 -36.70 -3.49
CA ALA A 233 -16.39 -36.25 -4.08
C ALA A 233 -17.59 -36.40 -3.13
N ALA A 234 -17.50 -37.29 -2.13
CA ALA A 234 -18.54 -37.45 -1.10
C ALA A 234 -18.66 -36.24 -0.16
N GLU A 235 -17.67 -35.36 -0.11
CA GLU A 235 -17.64 -34.16 0.74
C GLU A 235 -18.01 -32.89 -0.03
N ALA A 236 -18.28 -32.99 -1.33
CA ALA A 236 -18.54 -31.86 -2.21
C ALA A 236 -19.70 -30.97 -1.71
N GLN A 237 -20.81 -31.58 -1.27
CA GLN A 237 -21.94 -30.84 -0.73
C GLN A 237 -21.60 -30.13 0.59
N ALA A 238 -20.86 -30.79 1.48
CA ALA A 238 -20.44 -30.20 2.74
C ALA A 238 -19.51 -29.00 2.50
N ILE A 239 -18.66 -29.05 1.48
CA ILE A 239 -17.79 -27.92 1.09
C ILE A 239 -18.62 -26.73 0.62
N VAL A 240 -19.63 -26.97 -0.22
CA VAL A 240 -20.55 -25.91 -0.69
C VAL A 240 -21.27 -25.27 0.49
N ASP A 241 -21.81 -26.09 1.38
CA ASP A 241 -22.53 -25.60 2.57
C ASP A 241 -21.62 -24.77 3.48
N ILE A 242 -20.37 -25.19 3.68
CA ILE A 242 -19.38 -24.43 4.45
C ILE A 242 -19.03 -23.11 3.71
N CYS A 243 -18.77 -23.13 2.41
CA CYS A 243 -18.47 -21.91 1.65
C CYS A 243 -19.59 -20.88 1.76
N ARG A 244 -20.86 -21.31 1.70
CA ARG A 244 -22.04 -20.43 1.87
C ARG A 244 -22.21 -19.90 3.29
N LEU A 245 -21.77 -20.64 4.30
CA LEU A 245 -21.86 -20.23 5.71
C LEU A 245 -20.82 -19.17 6.09
N VAL A 246 -19.70 -19.09 5.38
CA VAL A 246 -18.59 -18.18 5.71
C VAL A 246 -18.50 -16.97 4.77
N GLU A 247 -19.43 -16.83 3.83
CA GLU A 247 -19.64 -15.60 3.06
C GLU A 247 -20.09 -14.45 3.98
#